data_3d4602ba0b42c6832deab303012b462f
#
_entry.id   3d4602ba0b42c6832deab303012b462f
#
_cell.length_a   1.000
_cell.length_b   1.000
_cell.length_c   1.000
_cell.angle_alpha   90.00
_cell.angle_beta   90.00
_cell.angle_gamma   90.00
#
_symmetry.space_group_name_H-M   'P 1'
#
loop_
_entity.id
_entity.type
_entity.pdbx_description
1 polymer ?
#
loop_
_entity_poly.entity_id
_entity_poly.type
_entity_poly.pdbx_seq_one_letter_code
_entity_poly.pdbx_strand_id
1 'polypeptide(L)'
;MKNKLFEKYFVFSPYFWLVLFFFIPLAIIFKISISVSEWGMPPYQDIFLFDNGFKINTTFENYVYIFSDYYYIGSFVNSLILALISTFFCLLFGFPLAFYIATSNIRLRNILLVLVVIPFWSSFLLRVYAWKIILQNNGILNVILQYLGITSEPLQLLYNQYAVIMGIVYTLSLIHI
;
A
#
# COMPACT_ATOMS: atom_id res chain seq x y z
N MET A 1 -44.70 -11.43 3.68
CA MET A 1 -43.82 -12.09 2.70
C MET A 1 -43.39 -11.19 1.53
N LYS A 2 -43.57 -9.89 1.60
CA LYS A 2 -43.08 -8.93 0.58
C LYS A 2 -41.73 -8.43 1.05
N ASN A 3 -40.62 -8.81 0.54
CA ASN A 3 -39.40 -7.99 0.41
C ASN A 3 -38.10 -8.80 0.27
N LYS A 4 -38.10 -10.13 0.37
CA LYS A 4 -36.87 -10.91 0.15
C LYS A 4 -36.31 -10.77 -1.29
N LEU A 5 -37.18 -10.59 -2.28
CA LEU A 5 -36.77 -10.33 -3.66
C LEU A 5 -36.19 -8.94 -3.81
N PHE A 6 -36.82 -7.93 -3.20
CA PHE A 6 -36.36 -6.53 -3.27
C PHE A 6 -35.02 -6.35 -2.54
N GLU A 7 -34.84 -6.93 -1.37
CA GLU A 7 -33.57 -6.98 -0.65
C GLU A 7 -32.48 -7.67 -1.49
N LYS A 8 -32.81 -8.75 -2.17
CA LYS A 8 -31.88 -9.47 -3.04
C LYS A 8 -31.41 -8.63 -4.23
N TYR A 9 -32.29 -7.87 -4.87
CA TYR A 9 -31.92 -6.95 -5.96
C TYR A 9 -31.10 -5.76 -5.48
N PHE A 10 -31.40 -5.20 -4.32
CA PHE A 10 -30.64 -4.10 -3.73
C PHE A 10 -29.22 -4.52 -3.34
N VAL A 11 -29.05 -5.72 -2.82
CA VAL A 11 -27.73 -6.27 -2.50
C VAL A 11 -26.98 -6.69 -3.77
N PHE A 12 -27.67 -7.28 -4.75
CA PHE A 12 -27.05 -7.78 -5.97
C PHE A 12 -26.46 -6.64 -6.84
N SER A 13 -27.13 -5.48 -6.91
CA SER A 13 -26.68 -4.37 -7.76
C SER A 13 -25.26 -3.88 -7.42
N PRO A 14 -24.91 -3.50 -6.18
CA PRO A 14 -23.53 -3.09 -5.84
C PRO A 14 -22.52 -4.23 -6.00
N TYR A 15 -22.88 -5.48 -5.70
CA TYR A 15 -21.99 -6.62 -5.94
C TYR A 15 -21.71 -6.85 -7.41
N PHE A 16 -22.72 -6.71 -8.28
CA PHE A 16 -22.53 -6.82 -9.72
C PHE A 16 -21.55 -5.77 -10.25
N TRP A 17 -21.67 -4.52 -9.82
CA TRP A 17 -20.74 -3.45 -10.17
C TRP A 17 -19.32 -3.73 -9.66
N LEU A 18 -19.18 -4.13 -8.40
CA LEU A 18 -17.88 -4.50 -7.83
C LEU A 18 -17.23 -5.64 -8.61
N VAL A 19 -17.97 -6.71 -8.87
CA VAL A 19 -17.48 -7.87 -9.63
C VAL A 19 -17.05 -7.44 -11.02
N LEU A 20 -17.86 -6.66 -11.74
CA LEU A 20 -17.57 -6.23 -13.10
C LEU A 20 -16.33 -5.35 -13.17
N PHE A 21 -16.24 -4.32 -12.32
CA PHE A 21 -15.10 -3.41 -12.29
C PHE A 21 -13.82 -4.03 -11.70
N PHE A 22 -13.93 -5.08 -10.92
CA PHE A 22 -12.79 -5.80 -10.38
C PHE A 22 -12.30 -6.90 -11.34
N PHE A 23 -13.21 -7.75 -11.83
CA PHE A 23 -12.83 -8.92 -12.63
C PHE A 23 -12.45 -8.56 -14.07
N ILE A 24 -13.01 -7.53 -14.68
CA ILE A 24 -12.63 -7.15 -16.05
C ILE A 24 -11.17 -6.68 -16.09
N PRO A 25 -10.71 -5.71 -15.28
CA PRO A 25 -9.30 -5.34 -15.24
C PRO A 25 -8.38 -6.52 -14.86
N LEU A 26 -8.80 -7.35 -13.91
CA LEU A 26 -8.05 -8.53 -13.52
C LEU A 26 -7.88 -9.54 -14.67
N ALA A 27 -8.94 -9.78 -15.43
CA ALA A 27 -8.90 -10.65 -16.61
C ALA A 27 -7.98 -10.08 -17.72
N ILE A 28 -7.97 -8.75 -17.90
CA ILE A 28 -7.07 -8.08 -18.83
C ILE A 28 -5.63 -8.24 -18.38
N ILE A 29 -5.32 -8.01 -17.10
CA ILE A 29 -3.98 -8.19 -16.53
C ILE A 29 -3.55 -9.66 -16.66
N PHE A 30 -4.43 -10.60 -16.36
CA PHE A 30 -4.16 -12.03 -16.51
C PHE A 30 -3.89 -12.39 -17.98
N LYS A 31 -4.69 -11.86 -18.92
CA LYS A 31 -4.44 -12.02 -20.38
C LYS A 31 -3.02 -11.54 -20.73
N ILE A 32 -2.64 -10.34 -20.31
CA ILE A 32 -1.32 -9.77 -20.62
C ILE A 32 -0.21 -10.60 -19.97
N SER A 33 -0.39 -11.10 -18.76
CA SER A 33 0.64 -11.87 -18.04
C SER A 33 1.05 -13.18 -18.73
N ILE A 34 0.13 -13.79 -19.50
CA ILE A 34 0.38 -15.03 -20.26
C ILE A 34 0.60 -14.78 -21.78
N SER A 35 0.58 -13.51 -22.22
CA SER A 35 0.84 -13.15 -23.60
C SER A 35 2.33 -13.08 -23.88
N VAL A 36 2.72 -13.36 -25.12
CA VAL A 36 4.11 -13.16 -25.56
C VAL A 36 4.41 -11.68 -25.67
N SER A 37 5.51 -11.22 -25.06
CA SER A 37 5.94 -9.82 -25.17
C SER A 37 6.47 -9.50 -26.56
N GLU A 38 6.10 -8.32 -27.07
CA GLU A 38 6.51 -7.84 -28.40
C GLU A 38 6.92 -6.37 -28.32
N TRP A 39 7.88 -5.98 -29.18
CA TRP A 39 8.26 -4.58 -29.32
C TRP A 39 7.22 -3.85 -30.18
N GLY A 40 6.34 -3.09 -29.54
CA GLY A 40 5.27 -2.34 -30.21
C GLY A 40 4.26 -1.75 -29.26
N MET A 41 3.16 -1.19 -29.81
CA MET A 41 2.00 -0.77 -29.04
C MET A 41 0.76 -1.49 -29.59
N PRO A 42 0.14 -2.37 -28.80
CA PRO A 42 0.45 -2.77 -27.43
C PRO A 42 1.72 -3.66 -27.32
N PRO A 43 2.44 -3.68 -26.18
CA PRO A 43 3.69 -4.41 -26.02
C PRO A 43 3.49 -5.92 -25.76
N TYR A 44 2.47 -6.50 -26.34
CA TYR A 44 2.12 -7.91 -26.24
C TYR A 44 1.35 -8.38 -27.46
N GLN A 45 1.54 -9.65 -27.84
CA GLN A 45 0.77 -10.30 -28.91
C GLN A 45 -0.60 -10.75 -28.42
N ASP A 46 -1.57 -10.78 -29.32
CA ASP A 46 -2.87 -11.34 -28.99
C ASP A 46 -2.79 -12.86 -28.75
N ILE A 47 -3.55 -13.33 -27.73
CA ILE A 47 -3.62 -14.75 -27.40
C ILE A 47 -4.24 -15.56 -28.56
N PHE A 48 -5.22 -14.95 -29.25
CA PHE A 48 -5.94 -15.59 -30.36
C PHE A 48 -5.46 -15.01 -31.69
N LEU A 49 -4.69 -15.78 -32.44
CA LEU A 49 -4.26 -15.42 -33.79
C LEU A 49 -5.12 -16.13 -34.82
N PHE A 50 -5.65 -15.36 -35.78
CA PHE A 50 -6.57 -15.84 -36.85
C PHE A 50 -5.92 -15.86 -38.23
N ASP A 51 -4.61 -15.57 -38.36
CA ASP A 51 -3.92 -15.35 -39.62
C ASP A 51 -3.87 -16.56 -40.56
N ASN A 52 -3.75 -17.78 -40.06
CA ASN A 52 -3.68 -19.04 -40.84
C ASN A 52 -4.36 -20.21 -40.11
N GLY A 53 -5.44 -19.96 -39.37
CA GLY A 53 -6.11 -20.91 -38.51
C GLY A 53 -6.10 -20.43 -37.04
N PHE A 54 -6.93 -21.05 -36.21
CA PHE A 54 -7.02 -20.72 -34.81
C PHE A 54 -5.76 -21.24 -34.09
N LYS A 55 -4.92 -20.30 -33.63
CA LYS A 55 -3.74 -20.62 -32.79
C LYS A 55 -3.87 -19.88 -31.47
N ILE A 56 -3.59 -20.59 -30.38
CA ILE A 56 -3.46 -20.02 -29.04
C ILE A 56 -1.98 -19.75 -28.80
N ASN A 57 -1.63 -18.46 -28.69
CA ASN A 57 -0.26 -18.01 -28.44
C ASN A 57 -0.12 -17.55 -26.97
N THR A 58 0.28 -18.46 -26.11
CA THR A 58 0.47 -18.19 -24.68
C THR A 58 1.89 -18.61 -24.25
N THR A 59 2.46 -17.87 -23.32
CA THR A 59 3.76 -18.16 -22.76
C THR A 59 3.78 -18.01 -21.24
N PHE A 60 4.62 -18.81 -20.59
CA PHE A 60 4.94 -18.66 -19.17
C PHE A 60 6.34 -18.05 -18.95
N GLU A 61 7.01 -17.65 -20.02
CA GLU A 61 8.36 -17.07 -19.95
C GLU A 61 8.40 -15.81 -19.08
N ASN A 62 7.34 -15.00 -19.09
CA ASN A 62 7.23 -13.82 -18.22
C ASN A 62 7.38 -14.18 -16.74
N TYR A 63 6.80 -15.30 -16.32
CA TYR A 63 6.91 -15.78 -14.94
C TYR A 63 8.30 -16.36 -14.67
N VAL A 64 8.84 -17.15 -15.61
CA VAL A 64 10.19 -17.68 -15.50
C VAL A 64 11.20 -16.54 -15.40
N TYR A 65 11.05 -15.50 -16.19
CA TYR A 65 11.90 -14.31 -16.14
C TYR A 65 11.86 -13.63 -14.76
N ILE A 66 10.67 -13.37 -14.21
CA ILE A 66 10.52 -12.74 -12.87
C ILE A 66 11.19 -13.59 -11.78
N PHE A 67 11.03 -14.92 -11.82
CA PHE A 67 11.62 -15.81 -10.81
C PHE A 67 13.10 -16.10 -11.04
N SER A 68 13.63 -15.86 -12.23
CA SER A 68 15.05 -16.05 -12.54
C SER A 68 15.90 -14.80 -12.31
N ASP A 69 15.29 -13.63 -12.33
CA ASP A 69 16.01 -12.37 -12.17
C ASP A 69 16.14 -12.00 -10.68
N TYR A 70 17.40 -11.93 -10.24
CA TYR A 70 17.77 -11.58 -8.88
C TYR A 70 17.19 -10.23 -8.40
N TYR A 71 17.06 -9.25 -9.30
CA TYR A 71 16.52 -7.93 -8.94
C TYR A 71 15.06 -7.99 -8.54
N TYR A 72 14.23 -8.78 -9.23
CA TYR A 72 12.81 -8.94 -8.89
C TYR A 72 12.63 -9.67 -7.56
N ILE A 73 13.35 -10.78 -7.39
CA ILE A 73 13.30 -11.56 -6.14
C ILE A 73 13.84 -10.73 -4.98
N GLY A 74 14.97 -10.04 -5.16
CA GLY A 74 15.55 -9.16 -4.15
C GLY A 74 14.61 -8.04 -3.73
N SER A 75 13.94 -7.39 -4.68
CA SER A 75 12.94 -6.35 -4.41
C SER A 75 11.72 -6.89 -3.68
N PHE A 76 11.25 -8.09 -4.05
CA PHE A 76 10.13 -8.75 -3.38
C PHE A 76 10.46 -9.09 -1.92
N VAL A 77 11.62 -9.72 -1.68
CA VAL A 77 12.08 -10.07 -0.33
C VAL A 77 12.28 -8.80 0.53
N ASN A 78 12.89 -7.76 -0.03
CA ASN A 78 13.06 -6.49 0.67
C ASN A 78 11.71 -5.86 1.05
N SER A 79 10.74 -5.88 0.14
CA SER A 79 9.39 -5.39 0.42
C SER A 79 8.70 -6.19 1.53
N LEU A 80 8.90 -7.52 1.55
CA LEU A 80 8.36 -8.38 2.59
C LEU A 80 8.97 -8.07 3.96
N ILE A 81 10.29 -7.88 4.02
CA ILE A 81 11.00 -7.48 5.24
C ILE A 81 10.49 -6.12 5.74
N LEU A 82 10.37 -5.14 4.86
CA LEU A 82 9.83 -3.82 5.20
C LEU A 82 8.41 -3.93 5.77
N ALA A 83 7.56 -4.74 5.14
CA ALA A 83 6.19 -4.97 5.60
C ALA A 83 6.15 -5.61 6.99
N LEU A 84 6.96 -6.64 7.24
CA LEU A 84 7.06 -7.31 8.55
C LEU A 84 7.53 -6.36 9.65
N ILE A 85 8.59 -5.59 9.39
CA ILE A 85 9.12 -4.61 10.36
C ILE A 85 8.07 -3.53 10.63
N SER A 86 7.44 -2.99 9.59
CA SER A 86 6.39 -1.97 9.74
C SER A 86 5.19 -2.49 10.54
N THR A 87 4.75 -3.72 10.26
CA THR A 87 3.66 -4.37 10.99
C THR A 87 4.00 -4.56 12.47
N PHE A 88 5.22 -5.00 12.75
CA PHE A 88 5.69 -5.13 14.14
C PHE A 88 5.62 -3.80 14.89
N PHE A 89 6.11 -2.71 14.31
CA PHE A 89 6.03 -1.39 14.92
C PHE A 89 4.60 -0.86 15.02
N CYS A 90 3.75 -1.11 14.02
CA CYS A 90 2.34 -0.77 14.10
C CYS A 90 1.64 -1.45 15.28
N LEU A 91 1.91 -2.72 15.51
CA LEU A 91 1.38 -3.46 16.67
C LEU A 91 1.98 -2.96 17.98
N LEU A 92 3.29 -2.71 18.01
CA LEU A 92 4.01 -2.25 19.20
C LEU A 92 3.47 -0.90 19.71
N PHE A 93 3.14 0.03 18.81
CA PHE A 93 2.62 1.34 19.18
C PHE A 93 1.08 1.39 19.19
N GLY A 94 0.44 0.74 18.23
CA GLY A 94 -1.02 0.76 18.09
C GLY A 94 -1.74 0.01 19.19
N PHE A 95 -1.26 -1.18 19.54
CA PHE A 95 -1.92 -2.00 20.57
C PHE A 95 -1.95 -1.35 21.96
N PRO A 96 -0.83 -0.83 22.53
CA PRO A 96 -0.87 -0.16 23.83
C PRO A 96 -1.77 1.08 23.81
N LEU A 97 -1.76 1.85 22.72
CA LEU A 97 -2.60 3.03 22.57
C LEU A 97 -4.08 2.65 22.50
N ALA A 98 -4.43 1.66 21.69
CA ALA A 98 -5.79 1.14 21.59
C ALA A 98 -6.29 0.59 22.94
N PHE A 99 -5.46 -0.17 23.64
CA PHE A 99 -5.76 -0.70 24.96
C PHE A 99 -5.99 0.41 25.98
N TYR A 100 -5.13 1.44 25.98
CA TYR A 100 -5.29 2.60 26.87
C TYR A 100 -6.59 3.35 26.59
N ILE A 101 -6.94 3.56 25.32
CA ILE A 101 -8.20 4.19 24.92
C ILE A 101 -9.40 3.35 25.39
N ALA A 102 -9.36 2.03 25.15
CA ALA A 102 -10.45 1.13 25.50
C ALA A 102 -10.72 1.05 26.99
N THR A 103 -9.68 1.11 27.82
CA THR A 103 -9.77 1.02 29.29
C THR A 103 -9.97 2.37 29.98
N SER A 104 -9.87 3.49 29.25
CA SER A 104 -10.08 4.83 29.77
C SER A 104 -11.55 5.11 30.09
N ASN A 105 -11.79 6.06 31.01
CA ASN A 105 -13.14 6.52 31.30
C ASN A 105 -13.79 7.20 30.06
N ILE A 106 -15.12 7.24 30.00
CA ILE A 106 -15.88 7.65 28.82
C ILE A 106 -15.49 9.06 28.30
N ARG A 107 -15.18 10.01 29.18
CA ARG A 107 -14.79 11.36 28.78
C ARG A 107 -13.43 11.39 28.10
N LEU A 108 -12.45 10.75 28.72
CA LEU A 108 -11.08 10.67 28.20
C LEU A 108 -11.05 9.86 26.91
N ARG A 109 -11.76 8.73 26.85
CA ARG A 109 -11.89 7.90 25.66
C ARG A 109 -12.38 8.70 24.45
N ASN A 110 -13.45 9.49 24.63
CA ASN A 110 -14.00 10.30 23.53
C ASN A 110 -13.00 11.36 23.05
N ILE A 111 -12.26 12.01 23.98
CA ILE A 111 -11.20 12.96 23.61
C ILE A 111 -10.08 12.28 22.84
N LEU A 112 -9.60 11.14 23.34
CA LEU A 112 -8.51 10.38 22.68
C LEU A 112 -8.91 9.89 21.28
N LEU A 113 -10.14 9.38 21.12
CA LEU A 113 -10.67 8.99 19.81
C LEU A 113 -10.70 10.16 18.83
N VAL A 114 -11.14 11.33 19.26
CA VAL A 114 -11.12 12.53 18.41
C VAL A 114 -9.68 12.90 18.03
N LEU A 115 -8.75 12.89 18.99
CA LEU A 115 -7.33 13.19 18.72
C LEU A 115 -6.69 12.22 17.73
N VAL A 116 -7.05 10.94 17.78
CA VAL A 116 -6.56 9.92 16.83
C VAL A 116 -7.15 10.15 15.43
N VAL A 117 -8.41 10.61 15.34
CA VAL A 117 -9.08 10.81 14.05
C VAL A 117 -8.68 12.13 13.36
N ILE A 118 -8.30 13.18 14.11
CA ILE A 118 -7.93 14.48 13.54
C ILE A 118 -6.86 14.36 12.42
N PRO A 119 -5.77 13.61 12.56
CA PRO A 119 -4.78 13.45 11.49
C PRO A 119 -5.35 12.85 10.20
N PHE A 120 -6.44 12.07 10.26
CA PHE A 120 -7.08 11.51 9.07
C PHE A 120 -7.78 12.57 8.21
N TRP A 121 -8.27 13.64 8.81
CA TRP A 121 -8.92 14.73 8.08
C TRP A 121 -7.93 15.55 7.25
N SER A 122 -6.62 15.45 7.56
CA SER A 122 -5.60 16.05 6.70
C SER A 122 -5.38 15.22 5.43
N SER A 123 -5.14 15.88 4.30
CA SER A 123 -4.82 15.21 3.04
C SER A 123 -3.58 14.30 3.19
N PHE A 124 -3.63 13.12 2.57
CA PHE A 124 -2.49 12.20 2.51
C PHE A 124 -1.24 12.88 1.94
N LEU A 125 -1.39 13.64 0.85
CA LEU A 125 -0.29 14.39 0.23
C LEU A 125 0.34 15.37 1.21
N LEU A 126 -0.47 16.11 1.98
CA LEU A 126 0.02 17.09 2.94
C LEU A 126 0.87 16.41 4.03
N ARG A 127 0.47 15.23 4.50
CA ARG A 127 1.24 14.42 5.44
C ARG A 127 2.57 13.95 4.86
N VAL A 128 2.57 13.47 3.61
CA VAL A 128 3.80 13.05 2.92
C VAL A 128 4.77 14.23 2.75
N TYR A 129 4.27 15.41 2.35
CA TYR A 129 5.10 16.61 2.25
C TYR A 129 5.63 17.07 3.61
N ALA A 130 4.82 17.00 4.67
CA ALA A 130 5.29 17.33 6.02
C ALA A 130 6.44 16.43 6.45
N TRP A 131 6.33 15.12 6.26
CA TRP A 131 7.42 14.17 6.54
C TRP A 131 8.65 14.45 5.70
N LYS A 132 8.48 14.78 4.41
CA LYS A 132 9.58 15.13 3.53
C LYS A 132 10.34 16.37 4.03
N ILE A 133 9.63 17.39 4.50
CA ILE A 133 10.25 18.63 5.06
C ILE A 133 10.96 18.32 6.38
N ILE A 134 10.40 17.47 7.23
CA ILE A 134 10.99 17.13 8.54
C ILE A 134 12.27 16.31 8.36
N LEU A 135 12.31 15.38 7.40
CA LEU A 135 13.40 14.41 7.20
C LEU A 135 14.48 14.87 6.24
N GLN A 136 14.31 16.00 5.54
CA GLN A 136 15.37 16.53 4.63
C GLN A 136 16.62 16.94 5.40
N ASN A 137 17.74 17.10 4.69
CA ASN A 137 19.05 17.41 5.31
C ASN A 137 19.02 18.69 6.16
N ASN A 138 18.29 19.72 5.71
CA ASN A 138 18.08 20.96 6.47
C ASN A 138 16.74 20.95 7.23
N GLY A 139 16.18 19.76 7.46
CA GLY A 139 14.90 19.59 8.15
C GLY A 139 15.02 19.74 9.66
N ILE A 140 13.86 19.95 10.29
CA ILE A 140 13.76 20.20 11.74
C ILE A 140 14.47 19.09 12.54
N LEU A 141 14.36 17.83 12.12
CA LEU A 141 14.97 16.71 12.84
C LEU A 141 16.50 16.78 12.86
N ASN A 142 17.12 17.07 11.71
CA ASN A 142 18.57 17.24 11.62
C ASN A 142 19.06 18.46 12.42
N VAL A 143 18.33 19.57 12.38
CA VAL A 143 18.65 20.75 13.18
C VAL A 143 18.64 20.44 14.68
N ILE A 144 17.65 19.70 15.16
CA ILE A 144 17.56 19.27 16.57
C ILE A 144 18.72 18.32 16.92
N LEU A 145 19.03 17.32 16.07
CA LEU A 145 20.12 16.38 16.32
C LEU A 145 21.49 17.07 16.40
N GLN A 146 21.73 18.03 15.54
CA GLN A 146 22.97 18.85 15.56
C GLN A 146 23.01 19.76 16.79
N TYR A 147 21.90 20.40 17.14
CA TYR A 147 21.82 21.25 18.33
C TYR A 147 22.08 20.48 19.62
N LEU A 148 21.61 19.24 19.70
CA LEU A 148 21.87 18.33 20.85
C LEU A 148 23.28 17.73 20.84
N GLY A 149 24.11 18.02 19.83
CA GLY A 149 25.45 17.48 19.70
C GLY A 149 25.52 15.98 19.38
N ILE A 150 24.39 15.38 18.96
CA ILE A 150 24.32 13.95 18.63
C ILE A 150 25.04 13.68 17.30
N THR A 151 24.95 14.61 16.34
CA THR A 151 25.62 14.52 15.05
C THR A 151 26.31 15.81 14.68
N SER A 152 27.51 15.71 14.08
CA SER A 152 28.26 16.88 13.58
C SER A 152 27.79 17.31 12.19
N GLU A 153 27.28 16.36 11.40
CA GLU A 153 26.80 16.58 10.04
C GLU A 153 25.33 16.13 9.89
N PRO A 154 24.57 16.70 8.93
CA PRO A 154 23.19 16.31 8.69
C PRO A 154 23.13 14.86 8.22
N LEU A 155 22.30 14.05 8.87
CA LEU A 155 22.04 12.67 8.49
C LEU A 155 21.11 12.63 7.26
N GLN A 156 21.39 11.72 6.33
CA GLN A 156 20.50 11.46 5.21
C GLN A 156 19.31 10.60 5.67
N LEU A 157 18.31 11.26 6.28
CA LEU A 157 17.12 10.60 6.82
C LEU A 157 16.04 10.38 5.75
N LEU A 158 16.07 11.18 4.69
CA LEU A 158 15.15 11.05 3.55
C LEU A 158 15.68 10.04 2.52
N TYR A 159 14.79 9.39 1.78
CA TYR A 159 15.10 8.39 0.73
C TYR A 159 15.83 7.13 1.24
N ASN A 160 15.54 6.72 2.46
CA ASN A 160 16.03 5.46 3.02
C ASN A 160 14.89 4.59 3.55
N GLN A 161 15.19 3.33 3.86
CA GLN A 161 14.20 2.37 4.36
C GLN A 161 13.58 2.80 5.69
N TYR A 162 14.32 3.51 6.55
CA TYR A 162 13.82 3.99 7.83
C TYR A 162 12.72 5.05 7.66
N ALA A 163 12.89 5.97 6.70
CA ALA A 163 11.85 6.95 6.37
C ALA A 163 10.58 6.29 5.86
N VAL A 164 10.70 5.23 5.06
CA VAL A 164 9.57 4.44 4.56
C VAL A 164 8.85 3.75 5.72
N ILE A 165 9.58 3.07 6.61
CA ILE A 165 9.01 2.41 7.79
C ILE A 165 8.29 3.42 8.67
N MET A 166 8.91 4.56 8.99
CA MET A 166 8.28 5.62 9.78
C MET A 166 6.98 6.13 9.15
N GLY A 167 7.00 6.39 7.83
CA GLY A 167 5.83 6.83 7.09
C GLY A 167 4.69 5.80 7.10
N ILE A 168 5.01 4.52 6.91
CA ILE A 168 4.05 3.42 6.96
C ILE A 168 3.47 3.28 8.37
N VAL A 169 4.33 3.23 9.39
CA VAL A 169 3.91 3.07 10.80
C VAL A 169 3.00 4.23 11.21
N TYR A 170 3.37 5.48 10.90
CA TYR A 170 2.54 6.64 11.19
C TYR A 170 1.17 6.57 10.51
N THR A 171 1.14 6.16 9.25
CA THR A 171 -0.11 6.12 8.47
C THR A 171 -1.01 4.95 8.89
N LEU A 172 -0.43 3.76 9.08
CA LEU A 172 -1.20 2.55 9.34
C LEU A 172 -1.51 2.32 10.82
N SER A 173 -0.67 2.76 11.76
CA SER A 173 -0.96 2.58 13.19
C SER A 173 -2.28 3.23 13.60
N LEU A 174 -2.62 4.36 12.98
CA LEU A 174 -3.89 5.05 13.19
C LEU A 174 -5.12 4.26 12.72
N ILE A 175 -4.96 3.37 11.75
CA ILE A 175 -6.04 2.50 11.25
C ILE A 175 -6.31 1.35 12.20
N HIS A 176 -5.31 0.93 12.97
CA HIS A 176 -5.40 -0.21 13.88
C HIS A 176 -5.84 0.15 15.31
N ILE A 177 -6.05 1.43 15.61
CA ILE A 177 -6.56 1.95 16.88
C ILE A 177 -8.09 2.05 16.83
#